data_9ed78325a6778b21fbbf293206dd61cf
#
_entry.id   9ed78325a6778b21fbbf293206dd61cf
#
_cell.length_a   1.000
_cell.length_b   1.000
_cell.length_c   1.000
_cell.angle_alpha   90.00
_cell.angle_beta   90.00
_cell.angle_gamma   90.00
#
_symmetry.space_group_name_H-M   'P 1'
#
loop_
_entity.id
_entity.type
_entity.pdbx_description
1 polymer ?
#
loop_
_entity_poly.entity_id
_entity_poly.type
_entity_poly.pdbx_seq_one_letter_code
_entity_poly.pdbx_strand_id
1 'polypeptide(L)'
;MEELELRGILSANIRRCRMRNNLSQLALAEKLGISTNFLSDIERCKAWISPNTLVKLASVLNIEPYELFMTEALLSVEEKDILQRYTKENLKAVLSVFNQLRDKN
;
A
#
# COMPACT_ATOMS: atom_id res chain seq x y z
N MET A 1 18.47 -2.88 6.11
CA MET A 1 17.32 -2.07 6.55
C MET A 1 17.06 -2.27 8.02
N GLU A 2 16.86 -1.21 8.74
CA GLU A 2 16.55 -1.26 10.18
C GLU A 2 15.06 -1.49 10.41
N GLU A 3 14.71 -2.05 11.57
CA GLU A 3 13.32 -2.31 11.94
C GLU A 3 12.47 -1.04 11.93
N LEU A 4 12.99 0.06 12.45
CA LEU A 4 12.28 1.33 12.49
C LEU A 4 12.02 1.88 11.10
N GLU A 5 12.95 1.68 10.19
CA GLU A 5 12.80 2.06 8.80
C GLU A 5 11.66 1.27 8.12
N LEU A 6 11.60 -0.04 8.37
CA LEU A 6 10.53 -0.90 7.85
C LEU A 6 9.17 -0.47 8.39
N ARG A 7 9.08 -0.18 9.68
CA ARG A 7 7.85 0.34 10.30
C ARG A 7 7.42 1.66 9.69
N GLY A 8 8.39 2.54 9.39
CA GLY A 8 8.13 3.83 8.77
C GLY A 8 7.54 3.68 7.38
N ILE A 9 8.05 2.76 6.58
CA ILE A 9 7.54 2.48 5.23
C ILE A 9 6.08 2.00 5.33
N LEU A 10 5.82 1.04 6.19
CA LEU A 10 4.47 0.50 6.38
C LEU A 10 3.50 1.59 6.85
N SER A 11 3.89 2.36 7.86
CA SER A 11 3.05 3.42 8.44
C SER A 11 2.68 4.48 7.42
N ALA A 12 3.66 4.94 6.64
CA ALA A 12 3.44 5.93 5.61
C ALA A 12 2.49 5.41 4.52
N ASN A 13 2.67 4.15 4.11
CA ASN A 13 1.83 3.54 3.08
C ASN A 13 0.40 3.32 3.57
N ILE A 14 0.22 2.88 4.82
CA ILE A 14 -1.11 2.73 5.41
C ILE A 14 -1.85 4.07 5.40
N ARG A 15 -1.19 5.12 5.88
CA ARG A 15 -1.80 6.46 5.94
C ARG A 15 -2.17 6.96 4.54
N ARG A 16 -1.27 6.81 3.59
CA ARG A 16 -1.50 7.25 2.21
C ARG A 16 -2.67 6.50 1.58
N CYS A 17 -2.72 5.19 1.70
CA CYS A 17 -3.79 4.37 1.15
C CYS A 17 -5.12 4.65 1.85
N ARG A 18 -5.08 4.87 3.17
CA ARG A 18 -6.28 5.26 3.93
C ARG A 18 -6.87 6.57 3.40
N MET A 19 -6.02 7.58 3.23
CA MET A 19 -6.45 8.88 2.73
C MET A 19 -6.94 8.81 1.29
N ARG A 20 -6.30 7.99 0.47
CA ARG A 20 -6.71 7.76 -0.92
C ARG A 20 -8.10 7.14 -1.00
N ASN A 21 -8.47 6.32 -0.03
CA ASN A 21 -9.79 5.72 0.06
C ASN A 21 -10.79 6.60 0.84
N ASN A 22 -10.41 7.81 1.20
CA ASN A 22 -11.24 8.76 1.93
C ASN A 22 -11.74 8.21 3.27
N LEU A 23 -10.90 7.44 3.96
CA LEU A 23 -11.24 6.86 5.25
C LEU A 23 -10.57 7.64 6.38
N SER A 24 -11.35 7.93 7.43
CA SER A 24 -10.79 8.42 8.69
C SER A 24 -10.10 7.26 9.43
N GLN A 25 -9.30 7.56 10.44
CA GLN A 25 -8.74 6.51 11.29
C GLN A 25 -9.85 5.70 11.96
N LEU A 26 -10.90 6.37 12.43
CA LEU A 26 -12.03 5.69 13.05
C LEU A 26 -12.70 4.72 12.07
N ALA A 27 -12.98 5.17 10.85
CA ALA A 27 -13.62 4.34 9.84
C ALA A 27 -12.79 3.12 9.48
N LEU A 28 -11.48 3.31 9.28
CA LEU A 28 -10.58 2.19 8.96
C LEU A 28 -10.47 1.22 10.14
N ALA A 29 -10.32 1.73 11.36
CA ALA A 29 -10.24 0.91 12.56
C ALA A 29 -11.50 0.04 12.72
N GLU A 30 -12.68 0.61 12.49
CA GLU A 30 -13.94 -0.13 12.54
C GLU A 30 -13.97 -1.26 11.51
N LYS A 31 -13.53 -0.99 10.28
CA LYS A 31 -13.49 -2.01 9.24
C LYS A 31 -12.51 -3.13 9.54
N LEU A 32 -11.44 -2.83 10.25
CA LEU A 32 -10.42 -3.81 10.63
C LEU A 32 -10.75 -4.55 11.93
N GLY A 33 -11.73 -4.06 12.70
CA GLY A 33 -12.04 -4.62 14.00
C GLY A 33 -10.98 -4.34 15.06
N ILE A 34 -10.27 -3.24 14.96
CA ILE A 34 -9.26 -2.80 15.93
C ILE A 34 -9.65 -1.45 16.51
N SER A 35 -8.99 -1.05 17.62
CA SER A 35 -9.22 0.25 18.20
C SER A 35 -8.60 1.36 17.36
N THR A 36 -9.18 2.54 17.44
CA THR A 36 -8.62 3.74 16.78
C THR A 36 -7.25 4.06 17.36
N ASN A 37 -7.04 3.86 18.67
CA ASN A 37 -5.75 4.08 19.31
C ASN A 37 -4.67 3.14 18.75
N PHE A 38 -5.01 1.88 18.53
CA PHE A 38 -4.07 0.91 17.96
C PHE A 38 -3.71 1.30 16.53
N LEU A 39 -4.68 1.68 15.71
CA LEU A 39 -4.42 2.14 14.35
C LEU A 39 -3.54 3.40 14.35
N SER A 40 -3.84 4.35 15.25
CA SER A 40 -3.03 5.55 15.41
C SER A 40 -1.57 5.21 15.77
N ASP A 41 -1.37 4.23 16.65
CA ASP A 41 -0.04 3.77 17.03
C ASP A 41 0.70 3.14 15.85
N ILE A 42 0.00 2.36 15.03
CA ILE A 42 0.58 1.79 13.80
C ILE A 42 1.02 2.92 12.86
N GLU A 43 0.15 3.91 12.64
CA GLU A 43 0.44 5.03 11.73
C GLU A 43 1.54 5.96 12.24
N ARG A 44 1.85 5.91 13.54
CA ARG A 44 2.95 6.68 14.15
C ARG A 44 4.20 5.85 14.42
N CYS A 45 4.27 4.65 13.86
CA CYS A 45 5.41 3.74 14.02
C CYS A 45 5.61 3.21 15.44
N LYS A 46 4.58 3.29 16.29
CA LYS A 46 4.66 2.86 17.70
C LYS A 46 4.21 1.42 17.91
N ALA A 47 3.49 0.84 16.95
CA ALA A 47 2.99 -0.52 17.04
C ALA A 47 3.21 -1.25 15.73
N TRP A 48 3.32 -2.57 15.81
CA TRP A 48 3.41 -3.46 14.66
C TRP A 48 2.12 -4.24 14.51
N ILE A 49 1.86 -4.75 13.32
CA ILE A 49 0.64 -5.50 13.05
C ILE A 49 0.96 -6.98 12.77
N SER A 50 -0.01 -7.83 13.05
CA SER A 50 0.09 -9.25 12.73
C SER A 50 -0.10 -9.48 11.23
N PRO A 51 0.39 -10.61 10.69
CA PRO A 51 0.12 -10.96 9.29
C PRO A 51 -1.37 -10.99 8.97
N ASN A 52 -2.20 -11.45 9.89
CA ASN A 52 -3.65 -11.48 9.70
C ASN A 52 -4.24 -10.06 9.53
N THR A 53 -3.82 -9.12 10.37
CA THR A 53 -4.24 -7.73 10.26
C THR A 53 -3.74 -7.11 8.97
N LEU A 54 -2.52 -7.46 8.54
CA LEU A 54 -1.94 -6.98 7.29
C LEU A 54 -2.80 -7.40 6.09
N VAL A 55 -3.24 -8.65 6.06
CA VAL A 55 -4.10 -9.18 4.98
C VAL A 55 -5.44 -8.46 4.98
N LYS A 56 -6.06 -8.28 6.14
CA LYS A 56 -7.32 -7.53 6.26
C LYS A 56 -7.18 -6.10 5.80
N LEU A 57 -6.09 -5.46 6.21
CA LEU A 57 -5.80 -4.07 5.85
C LEU A 57 -5.69 -3.91 4.34
N ALA A 58 -4.94 -4.78 3.69
CA ALA A 58 -4.79 -4.76 2.24
C ALA A 58 -6.15 -4.94 1.54
N SER A 59 -6.98 -5.85 2.05
CA SER A 59 -8.31 -6.10 1.51
C SER A 59 -9.20 -4.86 1.63
N VAL A 60 -9.24 -4.23 2.80
CA VAL A 60 -10.04 -3.02 3.04
C VAL A 60 -9.57 -1.86 2.17
N LEU A 61 -8.26 -1.72 2.00
CA LEU A 61 -7.67 -0.66 1.19
C LEU A 61 -7.65 -0.97 -0.31
N ASN A 62 -8.08 -2.17 -0.69
CA ASN A 62 -8.17 -2.63 -2.08
C ASN A 62 -6.81 -2.63 -2.78
N ILE A 63 -5.81 -3.14 -2.09
CA ILE A 63 -4.43 -3.29 -2.60
C ILE A 63 -3.91 -4.68 -2.25
N GLU A 64 -2.80 -5.06 -2.89
CA GLU A 64 -2.07 -6.27 -2.52
C GLU A 64 -1.21 -6.00 -1.28
N PRO A 65 -1.03 -6.99 -0.37
CA PRO A 65 -0.23 -6.77 0.84
C PRO A 65 1.18 -6.24 0.58
N TYR A 66 1.85 -6.69 -0.50
CA TYR A 66 3.21 -6.23 -0.80
C TYR A 66 3.26 -4.73 -1.11
N GLU A 67 2.15 -4.14 -1.60
CA GLU A 67 2.11 -2.72 -1.93
C GLU A 67 2.29 -1.84 -0.69
N LEU A 68 2.01 -2.37 0.50
CA LEU A 68 2.23 -1.65 1.75
C LEU A 68 3.70 -1.50 2.10
N PHE A 69 4.58 -2.24 1.43
CA PHE A 69 6.02 -2.19 1.67
C PHE A 69 6.79 -1.51 0.53
N MET A 70 6.09 -0.97 -0.46
CA MET A 70 6.73 -0.28 -1.58
C MET A 70 6.97 1.19 -1.25
N THR A 71 8.14 1.69 -1.65
CA THR A 71 8.46 3.11 -1.48
C THR A 71 8.05 3.89 -2.71
N GLU A 72 7.79 5.18 -2.54
CA GLU A 72 7.49 6.06 -3.67
C GLU A 72 8.65 6.15 -4.66
N ALA A 73 9.87 6.14 -4.13
CA ALA A 73 11.06 6.15 -4.98
C ALA A 73 11.10 4.92 -5.89
N LEU A 74 10.76 3.74 -5.34
CA LEU A 74 10.73 2.50 -6.10
C LEU A 74 9.63 2.53 -7.17
N LEU A 75 8.43 2.99 -6.82
CA LEU A 75 7.33 3.14 -7.77
C LEU A 75 7.69 4.12 -8.90
N SER A 76 8.31 5.25 -8.56
CA SER A 76 8.73 6.25 -9.53
C SER A 76 9.79 5.70 -10.49
N VAL A 77 10.72 4.89 -9.98
CA VAL A 77 11.76 4.25 -10.81
C VAL A 77 11.11 3.27 -11.78
N GLU A 78 10.20 2.45 -11.32
CA GLU A 78 9.48 1.51 -12.18
C GLU A 78 8.69 2.22 -13.27
N GLU A 79 7.98 3.29 -12.95
CA GLU A 79 7.24 4.08 -13.92
C GLU A 79 8.16 4.71 -14.97
N LYS A 80 9.26 5.31 -14.54
CA LYS A 80 10.26 5.91 -15.45
C LYS A 80 10.89 4.87 -16.35
N ASP A 81 11.21 3.70 -15.80
CA ASP A 81 11.81 2.60 -16.53
C ASP A 81 10.87 2.10 -17.63
N ILE A 82 9.59 1.93 -17.30
CA ILE A 82 8.57 1.53 -18.24
C ILE A 82 8.42 2.57 -19.35
N LEU A 83 8.35 3.85 -18.99
CA LEU A 83 8.22 4.95 -19.96
C LEU A 83 9.42 5.06 -20.91
N GLN A 84 10.63 4.74 -20.42
CA GLN A 84 11.84 4.78 -21.23
C GLN A 84 11.98 3.58 -22.17
N ARG A 85 11.49 2.41 -21.74
CA ARG A 85 11.67 1.15 -22.49
C ARG A 85 10.64 0.94 -23.59
N TYR A 86 9.47 1.56 -23.48
CA TYR A 86 8.35 1.22 -24.35
C TYR A 86 7.83 2.46 -25.07
N THR A 87 7.43 2.27 -26.32
CA THR A 87 6.69 3.27 -27.07
C THR A 87 5.29 3.42 -26.45
N LYS A 88 4.59 4.50 -26.82
CA LYS A 88 3.26 4.79 -26.31
C LYS A 88 2.28 3.63 -26.51
N GLU A 89 2.38 2.94 -27.63
CA GLU A 89 1.52 1.79 -27.96
C GLU A 89 1.90 0.57 -27.13
N ASN A 90 3.20 0.30 -27.01
CA ASN A 90 3.71 -0.79 -26.19
C ASN A 90 3.40 -0.56 -24.71
N LEU A 91 3.44 0.70 -24.26
CA LEU A 91 3.12 1.06 -22.88
C LEU A 91 1.67 0.71 -22.55
N LYS A 92 0.73 0.98 -23.45
CA LYS A 92 -0.68 0.60 -23.25
C LYS A 92 -0.85 -0.91 -23.09
N ALA A 93 -0.16 -1.69 -23.91
CA ALA A 93 -0.21 -3.15 -23.82
C ALA A 93 0.36 -3.64 -22.48
N VAL A 94 1.50 -3.10 -22.07
CA VAL A 94 2.14 -3.45 -20.79
C VAL A 94 1.24 -3.09 -19.61
N LEU A 95 0.68 -1.90 -19.61
CA LEU A 95 -0.23 -1.45 -18.55
C LEU A 95 -1.49 -2.31 -18.49
N SER A 96 -2.00 -2.74 -19.65
CA SER A 96 -3.15 -3.64 -19.71
C SER A 96 -2.84 -4.98 -19.05
N VAL A 97 -1.66 -5.54 -19.29
CA VAL A 97 -1.22 -6.81 -18.68
C VAL A 97 -1.09 -6.64 -17.15
N PHE A 98 -0.46 -5.56 -16.69
CA PHE A 98 -0.34 -5.27 -15.26
C PHE A 98 -1.72 -5.16 -14.59
N ASN A 99 -2.64 -4.45 -15.22
CA ASN A 99 -3.98 -4.29 -14.69
C ASN A 99 -4.72 -5.63 -14.63
N GLN A 100 -4.58 -6.49 -15.62
CA GLN A 100 -5.17 -7.83 -15.63
C GLN A 100 -4.59 -8.70 -14.52
N LEU A 101 -3.27 -8.65 -14.30
CA LEU A 101 -2.62 -9.40 -13.24
C LEU A 101 -3.06 -8.92 -11.86
N ARG A 102 -3.24 -7.61 -11.68
CA ARG A 102 -3.72 -7.04 -10.43
C ARG A 102 -5.17 -7.43 -10.16
N ASP A 103 -6.02 -7.41 -11.18
CA ASP A 103 -7.45 -7.74 -11.06
C ASP A 103 -7.70 -9.22 -10.78
N LYS A 104 -6.76 -10.10 -11.12
CA LYS A 104 -6.87 -11.54 -10.86
C LYS A 104 -6.53 -11.93 -9.42
N ASN A 105 -5.89 -11.06 -8.69
CA ASN A 105 -5.52 -11.29 -7.30
C ASN A 105 -6.50 -10.60 -6.36
#